data_420cbdeb503fa367151a233d36571397
#
_entry.id   420cbdeb503fa367151a233d36571397
#
_cell.length_a   1.000
_cell.length_b   1.000
_cell.length_c   1.000
_cell.angle_alpha   90.00
_cell.angle_beta   90.00
_cell.angle_gamma   90.00
#
_symmetry.space_group_name_H-M   'P 1'
#
loop_
_entity.id
_entity.type
_entity.pdbx_description
1 polymer ?
#
loop_
_entity_poly.entity_id
_entity_poly.type
_entity_poly.pdbx_seq_one_letter_code
_entity_poly.pdbx_strand_id
1 'polypeptide(L)'
;MKGRAVRRCAWAAALTLVALIVWACRPLSPYQEELVRKGFPESYVDRLEDLHERHPNWIFEPLAVTDLTWKAVLDKECSPGWNLVVRSKWAPGVWKDKGYANYKPYYAKNAKAYDSGAWYQASRAAVAYFMDPRSFLNESDVFMFETLAFDARAQTRAVVERTLEGSFMHKATYDDTKRTFSELVCEVGQRLQVSPVFLAGRLKSEQGAGTVQAKGRIGDSLLSLATNAADRVKENRVWGGAFARDGAGTAAIVAAGAEVFNGYYNFFNIGACGTGLFEIRFNAFREAVSEETCRRYGGPWTTQAKAVAGGARKVKELYVDGGRHTRYLQKFSVSPQAGSKRWLQYMQNIAAPLQEARSTSKAYREAGLLDLPFTFVIPVYRDMPSAPSSDPADGDSVYSPSEL
;
A
#
# COMPACT_ATOMS: atom_id res chain seq x y z
N MET A 1 40.79 1.29 -43.45
CA MET A 1 39.50 0.88 -42.93
C MET A 1 39.00 1.65 -41.71
N LYS A 2 39.87 2.28 -40.91
CA LYS A 2 39.48 3.01 -39.64
C LYS A 2 38.66 4.29 -39.85
N GLY A 3 38.80 5.02 -40.97
CA GLY A 3 38.08 6.27 -41.21
C GLY A 3 36.60 6.16 -41.56
N ARG A 4 36.10 5.00 -42.06
CA ARG A 4 34.68 4.77 -42.39
C ARG A 4 33.85 4.43 -41.16
N ALA A 5 34.44 3.75 -40.18
CA ALA A 5 33.76 3.40 -38.93
C ALA A 5 33.51 4.65 -38.06
N VAL A 6 34.48 5.51 -37.92
CA VAL A 6 34.34 6.76 -37.14
C VAL A 6 33.34 7.72 -37.76
N ARG A 7 33.25 7.82 -39.10
CA ARG A 7 32.23 8.62 -39.78
C ARG A 7 30.83 8.06 -39.57
N ARG A 8 30.65 6.73 -39.59
CA ARG A 8 29.33 6.11 -39.34
C ARG A 8 28.84 6.32 -37.91
N CYS A 9 29.74 6.25 -36.91
CA CYS A 9 29.38 6.56 -35.52
C CYS A 9 29.04 8.05 -35.32
N ALA A 10 29.75 8.96 -35.98
CA ALA A 10 29.49 10.40 -35.93
C ALA A 10 28.11 10.75 -36.55
N TRP A 11 27.76 10.12 -37.69
CA TRP A 11 26.46 10.30 -38.32
C TRP A 11 25.30 9.68 -37.51
N ALA A 12 25.52 8.54 -36.87
CA ALA A 12 24.53 7.93 -35.99
C ALA A 12 24.28 8.80 -34.73
N ALA A 13 25.35 9.34 -34.14
CA ALA A 13 25.21 10.26 -33.00
C ALA A 13 24.57 11.60 -33.41
N ALA A 14 24.84 12.12 -34.61
CA ALA A 14 24.21 13.34 -35.11
C ALA A 14 22.73 13.11 -35.40
N LEU A 15 22.34 11.96 -35.97
CA LEU A 15 20.96 11.60 -36.23
C LEU A 15 20.16 11.39 -34.93
N THR A 16 20.77 10.78 -33.92
CA THR A 16 20.15 10.66 -32.57
C THR A 16 20.01 12.02 -31.93
N LEU A 17 20.98 12.91 -32.05
CA LEU A 17 20.88 14.26 -31.50
C LEU A 17 19.81 15.10 -32.19
N VAL A 18 19.72 15.02 -33.52
CA VAL A 18 18.65 15.68 -34.31
C VAL A 18 17.27 15.10 -33.98
N ALA A 19 17.16 13.78 -33.82
CA ALA A 19 15.91 13.15 -33.39
C ALA A 19 15.48 13.58 -31.98
N LEU A 20 16.45 13.71 -31.06
CA LEU A 20 16.20 14.21 -29.70
C LEU A 20 15.79 15.70 -29.70
N ILE A 21 16.41 16.53 -30.56
CA ILE A 21 16.06 17.96 -30.69
C ILE A 21 14.67 18.11 -31.33
N VAL A 22 14.36 17.33 -32.37
CA VAL A 22 13.04 17.35 -33.03
C VAL A 22 11.95 16.86 -32.07
N TRP A 23 12.25 15.87 -31.23
CA TRP A 23 11.33 15.39 -30.20
C TRP A 23 11.11 16.42 -29.08
N ALA A 24 12.19 17.10 -28.63
CA ALA A 24 12.14 18.15 -27.62
C ALA A 24 11.44 19.46 -28.11
N CYS A 25 11.32 19.65 -29.43
CA CYS A 25 10.65 20.82 -30.04
C CYS A 25 9.26 20.46 -30.62
N ARG A 26 8.72 19.28 -30.30
CA ARG A 26 7.35 18.93 -30.76
C ARG A 26 6.34 19.83 -30.06
N PRO A 27 5.46 20.51 -30.81
CA PRO A 27 4.36 21.24 -30.17
C PRO A 27 3.46 20.27 -29.40
N LEU A 28 3.01 20.70 -28.24
CA LEU A 28 2.05 19.94 -27.44
C LEU A 28 0.73 19.78 -28.21
N SER A 29 0.06 18.66 -28.03
CA SER A 29 -1.30 18.49 -28.50
C SER A 29 -2.27 19.37 -27.71
N PRO A 30 -3.48 19.64 -28.20
CA PRO A 30 -4.50 20.39 -27.43
C PRO A 30 -4.79 19.78 -26.06
N TYR A 31 -4.77 18.45 -25.93
CA TYR A 31 -5.00 17.78 -24.67
C TYR A 31 -3.79 17.89 -23.72
N GLN A 32 -2.58 17.78 -24.25
CA GLN A 32 -1.35 18.04 -23.48
C GLN A 32 -1.29 19.47 -22.96
N GLU A 33 -1.69 20.47 -23.79
CA GLU A 33 -1.80 21.87 -23.34
C GLU A 33 -2.84 22.03 -22.21
N GLU A 34 -3.95 21.29 -22.27
CA GLU A 34 -4.93 21.26 -21.18
C GLU A 34 -4.33 20.70 -19.90
N LEU A 35 -3.61 19.58 -19.97
CA LEU A 35 -2.94 18.97 -18.82
C LEU A 35 -1.90 19.91 -18.20
N VAL A 36 -1.11 20.61 -19.02
CA VAL A 36 -0.16 21.62 -18.54
C VAL A 36 -0.88 22.79 -17.85
N ARG A 37 -1.98 23.27 -18.41
CA ARG A 37 -2.81 24.32 -17.76
C ARG A 37 -3.42 23.88 -16.44
N LYS A 38 -3.73 22.58 -16.30
CA LYS A 38 -4.17 21.99 -15.02
C LYS A 38 -3.03 21.94 -13.99
N GLY A 39 -1.77 21.99 -14.41
CA GLY A 39 -0.60 21.96 -13.53
C GLY A 39 0.28 20.73 -13.62
N PHE A 40 0.10 19.87 -14.63
CA PHE A 40 1.05 18.79 -14.91
C PHE A 40 2.29 19.32 -15.63
N PRO A 41 3.52 18.96 -15.21
CA PRO A 41 4.72 19.18 -15.99
C PRO A 41 4.69 18.40 -17.33
N GLU A 42 5.39 18.88 -18.34
CA GLU A 42 5.50 18.20 -19.64
C GLU A 42 5.97 16.73 -19.54
N SER A 43 6.76 16.40 -18.54
CA SER A 43 7.23 15.02 -18.29
C SER A 43 6.12 14.02 -17.92
N TYR A 44 4.88 14.47 -17.72
CA TYR A 44 3.72 13.62 -17.44
C TYR A 44 2.80 13.45 -18.67
N VAL A 45 2.77 14.45 -19.55
CA VAL A 45 1.64 14.63 -20.47
C VAL A 45 1.53 13.55 -21.55
N ASP A 46 2.64 13.05 -22.08
CA ASP A 46 2.61 12.00 -23.10
C ASP A 46 1.92 10.74 -22.60
N ARG A 47 2.28 10.30 -21.40
CA ARG A 47 1.67 9.09 -20.80
C ARG A 47 0.21 9.28 -20.40
N LEU A 48 -0.15 10.47 -19.95
CA LEU A 48 -1.53 10.82 -19.62
C LEU A 48 -2.40 10.93 -20.86
N GLU A 49 -1.86 11.45 -21.96
CA GLU A 49 -2.55 11.46 -23.27
C GLU A 49 -2.76 10.04 -23.79
N ASP A 50 -1.74 9.18 -23.77
CA ASP A 50 -1.86 7.76 -24.15
C ASP A 50 -2.95 7.04 -23.38
N LEU A 51 -3.12 7.37 -22.10
CA LEU A 51 -4.19 6.82 -21.26
C LEU A 51 -5.55 7.42 -21.64
N HIS A 52 -5.63 8.72 -21.91
CA HIS A 52 -6.86 9.39 -22.31
C HIS A 52 -7.35 8.92 -23.69
N GLU A 53 -6.46 8.69 -24.64
CA GLU A 53 -6.83 8.16 -25.97
C GLU A 53 -7.49 6.77 -25.85
N ARG A 54 -7.01 5.93 -24.95
CA ARG A 54 -7.59 4.59 -24.70
C ARG A 54 -8.83 4.62 -23.84
N HIS A 55 -8.91 5.56 -22.91
CA HIS A 55 -9.97 5.71 -21.92
C HIS A 55 -10.42 7.19 -21.85
N PRO A 56 -11.20 7.70 -22.82
CA PRO A 56 -11.54 9.13 -22.91
C PRO A 56 -12.34 9.66 -21.70
N ASN A 57 -12.97 8.77 -20.94
CA ASN A 57 -13.73 9.13 -19.76
C ASN A 57 -12.87 9.27 -18.48
N TRP A 58 -11.58 8.89 -18.54
CA TRP A 58 -10.70 9.02 -17.39
C TRP A 58 -10.30 10.47 -17.15
N ILE A 59 -10.30 10.87 -15.88
CA ILE A 59 -10.04 12.22 -15.44
C ILE A 59 -8.72 12.24 -14.66
N PHE A 60 -7.76 13.06 -15.10
CA PHE A 60 -6.49 13.22 -14.42
C PHE A 60 -6.42 14.60 -13.76
N GLU A 61 -6.12 14.62 -12.45
CA GLU A 61 -6.02 15.80 -11.63
C GLU A 61 -4.65 15.87 -10.94
N PRO A 62 -3.88 16.96 -11.10
CA PRO A 62 -2.61 17.08 -10.43
C PRO A 62 -2.80 17.43 -8.95
N LEU A 63 -2.03 16.79 -8.07
CA LEU A 63 -1.88 17.21 -6.69
C LEU A 63 -0.53 17.89 -6.52
N ALA A 64 -0.51 19.21 -6.50
CA ALA A 64 0.72 19.98 -6.32
C ALA A 64 1.28 19.81 -4.90
N VAL A 65 2.49 19.26 -4.78
CA VAL A 65 3.26 19.19 -3.53
C VAL A 65 4.24 20.37 -3.51
N THR A 66 3.71 21.56 -3.20
CA THR A 66 4.41 22.84 -3.40
C THR A 66 5.42 23.20 -2.31
N ASP A 67 5.22 22.70 -1.11
CA ASP A 67 6.01 23.02 0.08
C ASP A 67 7.18 22.04 0.33
N LEU A 68 7.27 20.97 -0.46
CA LEU A 68 8.33 19.97 -0.39
C LEU A 68 8.98 19.77 -1.76
N THR A 69 10.32 19.70 -1.79
CA THR A 69 11.04 19.29 -2.98
C THR A 69 11.06 17.77 -3.10
N TRP A 70 11.19 17.26 -4.33
CA TRP A 70 11.43 15.84 -4.61
C TRP A 70 12.55 15.27 -3.72
N LYS A 71 13.70 15.98 -3.66
CA LYS A 71 14.84 15.54 -2.86
C LYS A 71 14.51 15.44 -1.38
N ALA A 72 13.80 16.42 -0.81
CA ALA A 72 13.45 16.43 0.61
C ALA A 72 12.51 15.27 0.97
N VAL A 73 11.54 14.98 0.10
CA VAL A 73 10.64 13.82 0.28
C VAL A 73 11.42 12.50 0.16
N LEU A 74 12.24 12.36 -0.87
CA LEU A 74 13.04 11.15 -1.08
C LEU A 74 13.99 10.89 0.10
N ASP A 75 14.65 11.93 0.62
CA ASP A 75 15.52 11.80 1.79
C ASP A 75 14.75 11.33 3.02
N LYS A 76 13.55 11.85 3.22
CA LYS A 76 12.68 11.44 4.32
C LYS A 76 12.19 10.01 4.15
N GLU A 77 11.74 9.63 2.95
CA GLU A 77 11.26 8.29 2.64
C GLU A 77 12.36 7.22 2.73
N CYS A 78 13.61 7.60 2.56
CA CYS A 78 14.78 6.73 2.79
C CYS A 78 15.13 6.55 4.27
N SER A 79 14.36 7.15 5.20
CA SER A 79 14.60 6.95 6.64
C SER A 79 14.48 5.48 7.02
N PRO A 80 15.33 4.97 7.94
CA PRO A 80 15.29 3.59 8.35
C PRO A 80 13.90 3.14 8.85
N GLY A 81 13.40 2.02 8.34
CA GLY A 81 12.11 1.45 8.70
C GLY A 81 10.90 2.04 8.00
N TRP A 82 11.07 3.09 7.17
CA TRP A 82 9.95 3.74 6.50
C TRP A 82 9.48 2.97 5.27
N ASN A 83 10.41 2.51 4.45
CA ASN A 83 10.12 1.77 3.23
C ASN A 83 10.83 0.42 3.27
N LEU A 84 10.05 -0.63 3.24
CA LEU A 84 10.52 -2.00 3.33
C LEU A 84 10.13 -2.79 2.09
N VAL A 85 11.00 -3.71 1.70
CA VAL A 85 10.75 -4.74 0.69
C VAL A 85 10.74 -6.12 1.34
N VAL A 86 9.85 -6.99 0.89
CA VAL A 86 9.72 -8.34 1.43
C VAL A 86 10.98 -9.16 1.21
N ARG A 87 11.30 -10.06 2.16
CA ARG A 87 12.46 -10.94 2.08
C ARG A 87 12.38 -11.99 0.98
N SER A 88 11.23 -12.23 0.42
CA SER A 88 11.03 -13.28 -0.56
C SER A 88 11.94 -13.15 -1.79
N LYS A 89 12.10 -14.24 -2.52
CA LYS A 89 12.78 -14.24 -3.82
C LYS A 89 12.11 -13.36 -4.88
N TRP A 90 10.85 -12.98 -4.65
CA TRP A 90 10.07 -12.14 -5.54
C TRP A 90 10.47 -10.67 -5.53
N ALA A 91 11.11 -10.18 -4.46
CA ALA A 91 11.63 -8.83 -4.43
C ALA A 91 13.07 -8.82 -4.95
N PRO A 92 13.35 -8.12 -6.07
CA PRO A 92 14.69 -8.03 -6.64
C PRO A 92 15.74 -7.62 -5.62
N GLY A 93 16.93 -8.19 -5.75
CA GLY A 93 18.04 -7.87 -4.85
C GLY A 93 18.43 -6.41 -4.87
N VAL A 94 18.29 -5.75 -6.02
CA VAL A 94 18.59 -4.31 -6.23
C VAL A 94 17.59 -3.37 -5.56
N TRP A 95 16.42 -3.85 -5.19
CA TRP A 95 15.47 -3.07 -4.39
C TRP A 95 15.87 -2.96 -2.92
N LYS A 96 16.79 -3.81 -2.45
CA LYS A 96 17.23 -3.87 -1.05
C LYS A 96 18.44 -2.98 -0.84
N ASP A 97 18.48 -2.30 0.31
CA ASP A 97 19.62 -1.46 0.66
C ASP A 97 20.86 -2.32 1.01
N LYS A 98 21.89 -2.27 0.14
CA LYS A 98 23.16 -2.97 0.33
C LYS A 98 23.95 -2.46 1.54
N GLY A 99 23.80 -1.18 1.88
CA GLY A 99 24.39 -0.57 3.08
C GLY A 99 23.86 -1.17 4.38
N TYR A 100 22.76 -1.90 4.31
CA TYR A 100 22.14 -2.58 5.44
C TYR A 100 22.64 -4.02 5.57
N ALA A 101 23.89 -4.14 6.03
CA ALA A 101 24.51 -5.40 6.46
C ALA A 101 24.29 -6.60 5.51
N ASN A 102 24.70 -6.47 4.23
CA ASN A 102 24.65 -7.54 3.23
C ASN A 102 23.23 -8.14 3.03
N TYR A 103 22.24 -7.29 2.85
CA TYR A 103 20.85 -7.70 2.64
C TYR A 103 20.20 -8.45 3.82
N LYS A 104 20.72 -8.29 5.03
CA LYS A 104 20.01 -8.80 6.22
C LYS A 104 18.73 -8.02 6.42
N PRO A 105 17.70 -8.66 7.02
CA PRO A 105 16.48 -7.95 7.39
C PRO A 105 16.82 -6.70 8.20
N TYR A 106 16.13 -5.59 7.92
CA TYR A 106 16.30 -4.32 8.61
C TYR A 106 16.42 -4.49 10.14
N TYR A 107 15.53 -5.29 10.71
CA TYR A 107 15.45 -5.48 12.14
C TYR A 107 16.60 -6.28 12.76
N ALA A 108 17.32 -7.08 11.98
CA ALA A 108 18.46 -7.84 12.48
C ALA A 108 19.60 -6.92 12.94
N LYS A 109 19.71 -5.70 12.38
CA LYS A 109 20.75 -4.73 12.74
C LYS A 109 20.47 -4.05 14.09
N ASN A 110 19.17 -3.91 14.47
CA ASN A 110 18.76 -3.17 15.65
C ASN A 110 18.29 -4.08 16.80
N ALA A 111 18.51 -5.38 16.73
CA ALA A 111 18.04 -6.39 17.67
C ALA A 111 16.52 -6.38 17.95
N LYS A 112 15.73 -5.67 17.12
CA LYS A 112 14.27 -5.59 17.17
C LYS A 112 13.73 -6.00 15.81
N ALA A 113 13.32 -7.26 15.67
CA ALA A 113 12.73 -7.76 14.45
C ALA A 113 11.22 -7.56 14.48
N TYR A 114 10.67 -6.83 13.53
CA TYR A 114 9.26 -6.95 13.19
C TYR A 114 9.11 -8.13 12.24
N ASP A 115 7.98 -8.82 12.28
CA ASP A 115 7.66 -9.95 11.40
C ASP A 115 8.77 -10.99 11.25
N SER A 116 9.46 -11.30 12.35
CA SER A 116 10.53 -12.31 12.39
C SER A 116 11.63 -12.12 11.36
N GLY A 117 11.89 -10.88 10.93
CA GLY A 117 12.92 -10.55 9.94
C GLY A 117 12.52 -10.85 8.50
N ALA A 118 11.23 -10.84 8.19
CA ALA A 118 10.70 -11.05 6.84
C ALA A 118 10.94 -9.87 5.87
N TRP A 119 11.44 -8.72 6.37
CA TRP A 119 11.55 -7.49 5.62
C TRP A 119 12.96 -6.93 5.55
N TYR A 120 13.29 -6.28 4.44
CA TYR A 120 14.53 -5.54 4.21
C TYR A 120 14.24 -4.05 4.04
N GLN A 121 15.18 -3.18 4.42
CA GLN A 121 15.15 -1.78 4.03
C GLN A 121 15.17 -1.65 2.51
N ALA A 122 14.30 -0.81 1.94
CA ALA A 122 14.33 -0.50 0.51
C ALA A 122 15.59 0.33 0.15
N SER A 123 16.19 0.06 -1.00
CA SER A 123 17.27 0.89 -1.55
C SER A 123 16.74 2.26 -1.94
N ARG A 124 17.63 3.28 -1.94
CA ARG A 124 17.24 4.64 -2.38
C ARG A 124 16.71 4.66 -3.82
N ALA A 125 17.28 3.84 -4.70
CA ALA A 125 16.80 3.72 -6.08
C ALA A 125 15.39 3.13 -6.15
N ALA A 126 15.11 2.10 -5.36
CA ALA A 126 13.76 1.54 -5.26
C ALA A 126 12.77 2.57 -4.67
N VAL A 127 13.17 3.32 -3.62
CA VAL A 127 12.31 4.38 -3.08
C VAL A 127 12.03 5.45 -4.14
N ALA A 128 13.03 5.90 -4.89
CA ALA A 128 12.84 6.87 -5.97
C ALA A 128 11.88 6.34 -7.04
N TYR A 129 12.03 5.09 -7.47
CA TYR A 129 11.15 4.45 -8.44
C TYR A 129 9.69 4.39 -7.97
N PHE A 130 9.43 3.82 -6.80
CA PHE A 130 8.08 3.68 -6.27
C PHE A 130 7.43 5.02 -5.90
N MET A 131 8.23 6.03 -5.60
CA MET A 131 7.76 7.37 -5.27
C MET A 131 7.47 8.22 -6.53
N ASP A 132 8.08 7.91 -7.70
CA ASP A 132 7.87 8.67 -8.93
C ASP A 132 6.53 8.31 -9.59
N PRO A 133 5.52 9.19 -9.57
CA PRO A 133 4.21 8.87 -10.14
C PRO A 133 4.30 8.53 -11.62
N ARG A 134 5.25 9.11 -12.36
CA ARG A 134 5.41 8.92 -13.82
C ARG A 134 5.78 7.49 -14.18
N SER A 135 6.39 6.73 -13.26
CA SER A 135 6.74 5.31 -13.46
C SER A 135 5.50 4.41 -13.56
N PHE A 136 4.33 4.89 -13.11
CA PHE A 136 3.09 4.12 -12.98
C PHE A 136 1.92 4.66 -13.81
N LEU A 137 2.18 5.55 -14.77
CA LEU A 137 1.18 6.07 -15.69
C LEU A 137 0.96 5.09 -16.86
N ASN A 138 0.38 3.95 -16.55
CA ASN A 138 -0.08 2.94 -17.47
C ASN A 138 -1.45 2.41 -17.02
N GLU A 139 -2.13 1.64 -17.86
CA GLU A 139 -3.53 1.23 -17.67
C GLU A 139 -3.82 0.47 -16.37
N SER A 140 -2.85 -0.27 -15.84
CA SER A 140 -3.02 -1.04 -14.59
C SER A 140 -2.56 -0.27 -13.37
N ASP A 141 -1.40 0.36 -13.45
CA ASP A 141 -0.72 0.90 -12.29
C ASP A 141 -1.25 2.28 -11.90
N VAL A 142 -1.86 3.02 -12.85
CA VAL A 142 -2.51 4.33 -12.61
C VAL A 142 -3.59 4.27 -11.53
N PHE A 143 -4.17 3.08 -11.27
CA PHE A 143 -5.12 2.87 -10.17
C PHE A 143 -4.50 3.06 -8.77
N MET A 144 -3.17 3.26 -8.66
CA MET A 144 -2.56 3.77 -7.42
C MET A 144 -3.10 5.16 -7.04
N PHE A 145 -3.46 5.94 -8.06
CA PHE A 145 -3.90 7.34 -7.94
C PHE A 145 -5.43 7.49 -7.99
N GLU A 146 -6.17 6.38 -8.17
CA GLU A 146 -7.64 6.40 -8.12
C GLU A 146 -8.13 7.00 -6.81
N THR A 147 -9.10 7.92 -6.89
CA THR A 147 -9.74 8.47 -5.69
C THR A 147 -10.51 7.39 -4.94
N LEU A 148 -10.38 7.38 -3.62
CA LEU A 148 -11.05 6.42 -2.75
C LEU A 148 -12.49 6.82 -2.41
N ALA A 149 -13.08 7.72 -3.18
CA ALA A 149 -14.49 8.10 -3.07
C ALA A 149 -15.41 6.97 -3.57
N PHE A 150 -16.60 6.90 -2.99
CA PHE A 150 -17.62 5.96 -3.43
C PHE A 150 -18.18 6.33 -4.82
N ASP A 151 -18.22 5.38 -5.74
CA ASP A 151 -18.91 5.48 -7.03
C ASP A 151 -19.71 4.20 -7.30
N ALA A 152 -21.04 4.31 -7.19
CA ALA A 152 -21.93 3.17 -7.38
C ALA A 152 -21.89 2.55 -8.79
N ARG A 153 -21.46 3.33 -9.81
CA ARG A 153 -21.41 2.84 -11.20
C ARG A 153 -20.28 1.83 -11.40
N ALA A 154 -19.13 2.10 -10.81
CA ALA A 154 -17.94 1.27 -10.95
C ALA A 154 -17.80 0.22 -9.83
N GLN A 155 -18.19 0.60 -8.60
CA GLN A 155 -17.86 -0.16 -7.40
C GLN A 155 -19.02 -1.10 -7.01
N THR A 156 -19.45 -1.91 -7.96
CA THR A 156 -20.55 -2.84 -7.79
C THR A 156 -20.17 -4.03 -6.91
N ARG A 157 -21.18 -4.73 -6.36
CA ARG A 157 -20.97 -5.94 -5.56
C ARG A 157 -20.16 -7.01 -6.33
N ALA A 158 -20.37 -7.13 -7.64
CA ALA A 158 -19.62 -8.10 -8.44
C ALA A 158 -18.11 -7.77 -8.47
N VAL A 159 -17.74 -6.49 -8.56
CA VAL A 159 -16.34 -6.04 -8.50
C VAL A 159 -15.75 -6.27 -7.12
N VAL A 160 -16.50 -5.96 -6.06
CA VAL A 160 -16.08 -6.22 -4.66
C VAL A 160 -15.84 -7.71 -4.44
N GLU A 161 -16.73 -8.57 -4.93
CA GLU A 161 -16.58 -10.02 -4.84
C GLU A 161 -15.32 -10.52 -5.56
N ARG A 162 -15.05 -10.03 -6.79
CA ARG A 162 -13.80 -10.33 -7.52
C ARG A 162 -12.56 -9.84 -6.77
N THR A 163 -12.62 -8.66 -6.16
CA THR A 163 -11.51 -8.13 -5.36
C THR A 163 -11.17 -9.04 -4.17
N LEU A 164 -12.18 -9.65 -3.56
CA LEU A 164 -12.02 -10.62 -2.46
C LEU A 164 -11.53 -12.00 -2.91
N GLU A 165 -11.46 -12.29 -4.22
CA GLU A 165 -11.02 -13.58 -4.74
C GLU A 165 -9.63 -13.96 -4.22
N GLY A 166 -9.48 -15.23 -3.82
CA GLY A 166 -8.24 -15.72 -3.18
C GLY A 166 -8.12 -15.35 -1.68
N SER A 167 -9.15 -14.77 -1.07
CA SER A 167 -9.24 -14.61 0.38
C SER A 167 -10.33 -15.51 0.97
N PHE A 168 -10.30 -15.71 2.31
CA PHE A 168 -11.34 -16.47 3.00
C PHE A 168 -12.73 -15.80 2.94
N MET A 169 -12.79 -14.53 2.58
CA MET A 169 -14.02 -13.74 2.48
C MET A 169 -14.75 -13.92 1.14
N HIS A 170 -14.08 -14.51 0.13
CA HIS A 170 -14.65 -14.72 -1.20
C HIS A 170 -15.84 -15.69 -1.11
N LYS A 171 -17.02 -15.24 -1.55
CA LYS A 171 -18.31 -15.99 -1.49
C LYS A 171 -18.67 -16.50 -0.10
N ALA A 172 -18.02 -16.00 0.95
CA ALA A 172 -18.26 -16.40 2.33
C ALA A 172 -19.27 -15.47 3.01
N THR A 173 -20.00 -16.02 3.96
CA THR A 173 -20.89 -15.27 4.85
C THR A 173 -20.15 -14.85 6.11
N TYR A 174 -20.69 -13.86 6.83
CA TYR A 174 -20.11 -13.34 8.06
C TYR A 174 -21.08 -13.48 9.24
N ASP A 175 -20.57 -13.61 10.46
CA ASP A 175 -21.30 -13.62 11.74
C ASP A 175 -22.48 -14.60 11.74
N ASP A 176 -22.35 -15.80 11.15
CA ASP A 176 -23.39 -16.79 10.99
C ASP A 176 -24.69 -16.28 10.29
N THR A 177 -24.56 -15.17 9.57
CA THR A 177 -25.62 -14.60 8.75
C THR A 177 -25.70 -15.32 7.39
N LYS A 178 -26.80 -15.05 6.64
CA LYS A 178 -26.89 -15.45 5.23
C LYS A 178 -26.28 -14.43 4.27
N ARG A 179 -25.71 -13.32 4.79
CA ARG A 179 -25.15 -12.23 4.01
C ARG A 179 -23.65 -12.44 3.79
N THR A 180 -23.20 -12.07 2.60
CA THR A 180 -21.79 -12.22 2.22
C THR A 180 -20.93 -11.05 2.67
N PHE A 181 -19.60 -11.27 2.74
CA PHE A 181 -18.65 -10.18 2.99
C PHE A 181 -18.71 -9.10 1.92
N SER A 182 -18.95 -9.44 0.66
CA SER A 182 -19.09 -8.43 -0.41
C SER A 182 -20.31 -7.52 -0.18
N GLU A 183 -21.43 -8.06 0.31
CA GLU A 183 -22.60 -7.25 0.69
C GLU A 183 -22.30 -6.32 1.85
N LEU A 184 -21.63 -6.83 2.90
CA LEU A 184 -21.21 -6.03 4.04
C LEU A 184 -20.27 -4.88 3.62
N VAL A 185 -19.27 -5.18 2.80
CA VAL A 185 -18.28 -4.19 2.36
C VAL A 185 -18.93 -3.12 1.47
N CYS A 186 -19.84 -3.51 0.57
CA CYS A 186 -20.59 -2.55 -0.25
C CYS A 186 -21.44 -1.61 0.62
N GLU A 187 -22.18 -2.15 1.58
CA GLU A 187 -23.01 -1.35 2.49
C GLU A 187 -22.14 -0.37 3.31
N VAL A 188 -21.04 -0.86 3.86
CA VAL A 188 -20.12 -0.03 4.64
C VAL A 188 -19.50 1.06 3.76
N GLY A 189 -19.02 0.73 2.56
CA GLY A 189 -18.43 1.68 1.62
C GLY A 189 -19.43 2.77 1.22
N GLN A 190 -20.64 2.41 0.84
CA GLN A 190 -21.70 3.35 0.50
C GLN A 190 -22.04 4.28 1.68
N ARG A 191 -22.23 3.72 2.88
CA ARG A 191 -22.55 4.51 4.08
C ARG A 191 -21.45 5.48 4.46
N LEU A 192 -20.19 5.08 4.29
CA LEU A 192 -19.02 5.91 4.60
C LEU A 192 -18.59 6.81 3.43
N GLN A 193 -19.20 6.67 2.25
CA GLN A 193 -18.78 7.35 1.02
C GLN A 193 -17.30 7.07 0.67
N VAL A 194 -16.86 5.83 0.89
CA VAL A 194 -15.53 5.33 0.58
C VAL A 194 -15.65 4.12 -0.34
N SER A 195 -14.75 4.00 -1.30
CA SER A 195 -14.71 2.89 -2.26
C SER A 195 -14.76 1.52 -1.57
N PRO A 196 -15.83 0.72 -1.76
CA PRO A 196 -15.88 -0.64 -1.25
C PRO A 196 -14.86 -1.56 -1.93
N VAL A 197 -14.41 -1.24 -3.14
CA VAL A 197 -13.33 -1.96 -3.83
C VAL A 197 -12.00 -1.73 -3.11
N PHE A 198 -11.72 -0.49 -2.69
CA PHE A 198 -10.58 -0.19 -1.83
C PHE A 198 -10.67 -0.93 -0.49
N LEU A 199 -11.82 -0.88 0.19
CA LEU A 199 -12.01 -1.58 1.46
C LEU A 199 -11.79 -3.09 1.31
N ALA A 200 -12.35 -3.71 0.27
CA ALA A 200 -12.16 -5.13 -0.03
C ALA A 200 -10.70 -5.49 -0.29
N GLY A 201 -10.00 -4.69 -1.10
CA GLY A 201 -8.57 -4.85 -1.37
C GLY A 201 -7.74 -4.78 -0.08
N ARG A 202 -8.06 -3.83 0.78
CA ARG A 202 -7.40 -3.68 2.08
C ARG A 202 -7.66 -4.87 3.00
N LEU A 203 -8.92 -5.28 3.13
CA LEU A 203 -9.29 -6.47 3.91
C LEU A 203 -8.57 -7.73 3.42
N LYS A 204 -8.50 -7.93 2.10
CA LYS A 204 -7.78 -9.05 1.49
C LYS A 204 -6.28 -8.99 1.82
N SER A 205 -5.68 -7.80 1.70
CA SER A 205 -4.25 -7.60 2.00
C SER A 205 -3.93 -7.90 3.46
N GLU A 206 -4.79 -7.48 4.39
CA GLU A 206 -4.57 -7.63 5.84
C GLU A 206 -4.91 -9.03 6.36
N GLN A 207 -5.91 -9.68 5.77
CA GLN A 207 -6.46 -10.93 6.33
C GLN A 207 -6.21 -12.17 5.46
N GLY A 208 -6.05 -12.05 4.16
CA GLY A 208 -5.70 -13.15 3.24
C GLY A 208 -6.50 -14.44 3.46
N ALA A 209 -5.82 -15.52 3.82
CA ALA A 209 -6.43 -16.81 4.14
C ALA A 209 -7.18 -16.86 5.50
N GLY A 210 -7.23 -15.74 6.20
CA GLY A 210 -7.87 -15.61 7.50
C GLY A 210 -6.89 -15.71 8.66
N THR A 211 -6.61 -14.56 9.29
CA THR A 211 -5.78 -14.48 10.49
C THR A 211 -6.58 -14.78 11.74
N VAL A 212 -5.92 -14.91 12.88
CA VAL A 212 -6.62 -15.10 14.18
C VAL A 212 -7.49 -13.91 14.53
N GLN A 213 -7.13 -12.68 14.09
CA GLN A 213 -7.92 -11.47 14.28
C GLN A 213 -9.23 -11.49 13.47
N ALA A 214 -9.21 -12.05 12.26
CA ALA A 214 -10.40 -12.20 11.43
C ALA A 214 -11.30 -13.37 11.88
N LYS A 215 -10.72 -14.35 12.57
CA LYS A 215 -11.43 -15.53 13.09
C LYS A 215 -11.94 -15.36 14.53
N GLY A 216 -11.67 -14.22 15.18
CA GLY A 216 -12.03 -14.01 16.57
C GLY A 216 -11.28 -14.94 17.55
N ARG A 217 -10.09 -15.42 17.18
CA ARG A 217 -9.30 -16.42 17.94
C ARG A 217 -7.99 -15.82 18.46
N ILE A 218 -7.98 -14.54 18.78
CA ILE A 218 -6.79 -13.85 19.31
C ILE A 218 -6.32 -14.50 20.61
N GLY A 219 -7.25 -14.85 21.49
CA GLY A 219 -6.94 -15.47 22.79
C GLY A 219 -6.23 -16.81 22.67
N ASP A 220 -6.67 -17.67 21.74
CA ASP A 220 -6.01 -18.96 21.48
C ASP A 220 -4.55 -18.74 21.05
N SER A 221 -4.32 -17.75 20.18
CA SER A 221 -2.97 -17.41 19.74
C SER A 221 -2.12 -16.86 20.88
N LEU A 222 -2.67 -16.00 21.75
CA LEU A 222 -1.96 -15.48 22.92
C LEU A 222 -1.60 -16.60 23.89
N LEU A 223 -2.53 -17.51 24.16
CA LEU A 223 -2.30 -18.65 25.04
C LEU A 223 -1.22 -19.59 24.48
N SER A 224 -1.29 -19.90 23.17
CA SER A 224 -0.29 -20.73 22.49
C SER A 224 1.10 -20.08 22.57
N LEU A 225 1.23 -18.79 22.30
CA LEU A 225 2.50 -18.07 22.40
C LEU A 225 3.04 -18.00 23.83
N ALA A 226 2.16 -17.87 24.83
CA ALA A 226 2.53 -17.82 26.24
C ALA A 226 2.95 -19.18 26.81
N THR A 227 2.35 -20.27 26.33
CA THR A 227 2.57 -21.63 26.86
C THR A 227 3.61 -22.44 26.09
N ASN A 228 3.79 -22.17 24.81
CA ASN A 228 4.78 -22.86 23.99
C ASN A 228 6.19 -22.40 24.34
N ALA A 229 7.03 -23.30 24.86
CA ALA A 229 8.39 -22.98 25.29
C ALA A 229 9.28 -22.49 24.12
N ALA A 230 9.10 -23.03 22.90
CA ALA A 230 9.85 -22.60 21.72
C ALA A 230 9.46 -21.18 21.29
N ASP A 231 8.17 -20.85 21.32
CA ASP A 231 7.67 -19.53 20.99
C ASP A 231 8.10 -18.51 22.08
N ARG A 232 8.06 -18.87 23.35
CA ARG A 232 8.58 -18.02 24.44
C ARG A 232 10.06 -17.70 24.29
N VAL A 233 10.89 -18.67 23.92
CA VAL A 233 12.32 -18.43 23.66
C VAL A 233 12.52 -17.51 22.47
N LYS A 234 11.74 -17.67 21.41
CA LYS A 234 11.77 -16.82 20.22
C LYS A 234 11.33 -15.39 20.56
N GLU A 235 10.21 -15.25 21.25
CA GLU A 235 9.69 -13.95 21.69
C GLU A 235 10.65 -13.25 22.66
N ASN A 236 11.24 -13.96 23.62
CA ASN A 236 12.26 -13.41 24.53
C ASN A 236 13.50 -12.88 23.79
N ARG A 237 13.93 -13.54 22.71
CA ARG A 237 15.04 -13.06 21.88
C ARG A 237 14.67 -11.76 21.16
N VAL A 238 13.45 -11.66 20.67
CA VAL A 238 12.94 -10.49 20.00
C VAL A 238 12.76 -9.31 20.95
N TRP A 239 12.27 -9.59 22.16
CA TRP A 239 11.90 -8.57 23.14
C TRP A 239 13.05 -8.15 24.08
N GLY A 240 14.24 -8.73 23.91
CA GLY A 240 15.40 -8.41 24.75
C GLY A 240 15.14 -8.57 26.24
N GLY A 241 14.40 -9.60 26.63
CA GLY A 241 14.03 -9.87 28.01
C GLY A 241 12.81 -9.09 28.54
N ALA A 242 12.09 -8.35 27.70
CA ALA A 242 10.86 -7.64 28.11
C ALA A 242 9.77 -8.61 28.56
N PHE A 243 9.70 -9.82 28.01
CA PHE A 243 8.84 -10.91 28.50
C PHE A 243 9.17 -11.32 29.95
N ALA A 244 10.42 -11.20 30.33
CA ALA A 244 10.83 -11.44 31.72
C ALA A 244 10.43 -10.30 32.69
N ARG A 245 10.24 -9.09 32.14
CA ARG A 245 9.77 -7.93 32.92
C ARG A 245 8.26 -7.86 33.07
N ASP A 246 7.51 -8.39 32.10
CA ASP A 246 6.04 -8.42 32.10
C ASP A 246 5.50 -9.86 32.34
N GLY A 247 6.23 -10.63 33.15
CA GLY A 247 5.78 -11.96 33.58
C GLY A 247 4.41 -11.94 34.26
N ALA A 248 4.02 -10.80 34.85
CA ALA A 248 2.71 -10.60 35.42
C ALA A 248 1.61 -10.56 34.36
N GLY A 249 1.82 -9.87 33.22
CA GLY A 249 0.86 -9.81 32.10
C GLY A 249 0.70 -11.16 31.42
N THR A 250 1.80 -11.88 31.15
CA THR A 250 1.75 -13.24 30.60
C THR A 250 1.06 -14.21 31.56
N ALA A 251 1.36 -14.15 32.86
CA ALA A 251 0.71 -14.97 33.86
C ALA A 251 -0.80 -14.67 33.98
N ALA A 252 -1.19 -13.40 33.90
CA ALA A 252 -2.59 -12.99 33.88
C ALA A 252 -3.35 -13.55 32.69
N ILE A 253 -2.75 -13.52 31.48
CA ILE A 253 -3.35 -14.09 30.25
C ILE A 253 -3.50 -15.62 30.37
N VAL A 254 -2.49 -16.31 30.87
CA VAL A 254 -2.56 -17.76 31.12
C VAL A 254 -3.61 -18.08 32.18
N ALA A 255 -3.69 -17.30 33.25
CA ALA A 255 -4.66 -17.48 34.32
C ALA A 255 -6.11 -17.16 33.88
N ALA A 256 -6.30 -16.14 33.07
CA ALA A 256 -7.61 -15.78 32.55
C ALA A 256 -8.12 -16.76 31.47
N GLY A 257 -7.21 -17.50 30.82
CA GLY A 257 -7.52 -18.41 29.73
C GLY A 257 -7.72 -17.69 28.39
N ALA A 258 -7.71 -18.46 27.31
CA ALA A 258 -7.87 -17.95 25.94
C ALA A 258 -9.25 -17.32 25.71
N GLU A 259 -10.27 -17.82 26.36
CA GLU A 259 -11.66 -17.46 26.12
C GLU A 259 -11.95 -15.98 26.36
N VAL A 260 -11.27 -15.35 27.33
CA VAL A 260 -11.46 -13.93 27.64
C VAL A 260 -11.06 -13.02 26.48
N PHE A 261 -10.14 -13.47 25.62
CA PHE A 261 -9.62 -12.71 24.49
C PHE A 261 -10.16 -13.19 23.14
N ASN A 262 -10.98 -14.25 23.12
CA ASN A 262 -11.69 -14.73 21.93
C ASN A 262 -13.00 -13.96 21.73
N GLY A 263 -13.57 -14.04 20.51
CA GLY A 263 -14.77 -13.31 20.15
C GLY A 263 -14.53 -11.83 19.84
N TYR A 264 -13.28 -11.41 19.74
CA TYR A 264 -12.90 -10.06 19.29
C TYR A 264 -12.21 -10.12 17.94
N TYR A 265 -12.51 -9.12 17.09
CA TYR A 265 -12.09 -9.09 15.69
C TYR A 265 -11.35 -7.79 15.39
N ASN A 266 -10.39 -7.83 14.48
CA ASN A 266 -9.71 -6.65 13.97
C ASN A 266 -9.32 -6.87 12.50
N PHE A 267 -10.22 -6.53 11.58
CA PHE A 267 -10.09 -6.83 10.16
C PHE A 267 -9.07 -5.95 9.42
N PHE A 268 -8.78 -4.77 9.94
CA PHE A 268 -7.81 -3.84 9.33
C PHE A 268 -6.45 -3.84 10.03
N ASN A 269 -6.22 -4.76 10.96
CA ASN A 269 -5.01 -4.83 11.79
C ASN A 269 -4.62 -3.49 12.44
N ILE A 270 -5.60 -2.63 12.71
CA ILE A 270 -5.37 -1.32 13.33
C ILE A 270 -4.76 -1.53 14.70
N GLY A 271 -3.65 -0.80 14.97
CA GLY A 271 -2.94 -0.93 16.23
C GLY A 271 -2.20 -2.25 16.43
N ALA A 272 -2.33 -3.22 15.52
CA ALA A 272 -1.67 -4.53 15.58
C ALA A 272 -0.18 -4.40 15.21
N CYS A 273 0.59 -3.69 16.02
CA CYS A 273 2.02 -3.47 15.83
C CYS A 273 2.79 -3.94 17.07
N GLY A 274 4.07 -4.24 16.89
CA GLY A 274 4.94 -4.69 17.97
C GLY A 274 6.20 -5.35 17.44
N THR A 275 7.02 -5.82 18.38
CA THR A 275 8.31 -6.47 18.06
C THR A 275 8.22 -7.99 17.99
N GLY A 276 7.09 -8.57 18.38
CA GLY A 276 6.82 -10.01 18.34
C GLY A 276 5.33 -10.32 18.18
N LEU A 277 5.01 -11.56 17.83
CA LEU A 277 3.64 -11.98 17.55
C LEU A 277 2.71 -11.78 18.76
N PHE A 278 3.20 -11.99 19.98
CA PHE A 278 2.40 -11.79 21.17
C PHE A 278 1.93 -10.33 21.30
N GLU A 279 2.86 -9.38 21.18
CA GLU A 279 2.54 -7.95 21.26
C GLU A 279 1.58 -7.54 20.14
N ILE A 280 1.86 -7.96 18.90
CA ILE A 280 1.00 -7.70 17.74
C ILE A 280 -0.43 -8.20 18.00
N ARG A 281 -0.60 -9.43 18.51
CA ARG A 281 -1.93 -10.01 18.80
C ARG A 281 -2.61 -9.29 19.97
N PHE A 282 -1.88 -9.01 21.04
CA PHE A 282 -2.40 -8.31 22.18
C PHE A 282 -2.82 -6.87 21.86
N ASN A 283 -2.02 -6.17 21.07
CA ASN A 283 -2.36 -4.83 20.61
C ASN A 283 -3.57 -4.84 19.66
N ALA A 284 -3.71 -5.86 18.81
CA ALA A 284 -4.91 -6.05 17.99
C ALA A 284 -6.18 -6.20 18.84
N PHE A 285 -6.10 -6.96 19.94
CA PHE A 285 -7.19 -7.08 20.92
C PHE A 285 -7.47 -5.75 21.65
N ARG A 286 -6.40 -5.09 22.15
CA ARG A 286 -6.54 -3.79 22.83
C ARG A 286 -7.25 -2.75 21.95
N GLU A 287 -6.92 -2.73 20.68
CA GLU A 287 -7.60 -1.83 19.73
C GLU A 287 -9.10 -2.15 19.63
N ALA A 288 -9.46 -3.44 19.53
CA ALA A 288 -10.85 -3.86 19.38
C ALA A 288 -11.74 -3.49 20.58
N VAL A 289 -11.14 -3.33 21.78
CA VAL A 289 -11.83 -3.02 23.04
C VAL A 289 -11.49 -1.63 23.59
N SER A 290 -10.69 -0.83 22.90
CA SER A 290 -10.25 0.48 23.38
C SER A 290 -11.45 1.41 23.61
N GLU A 291 -11.31 2.35 24.56
CA GLU A 291 -12.33 3.36 24.83
C GLU A 291 -12.65 4.17 23.58
N GLU A 292 -11.64 4.55 22.81
CA GLU A 292 -11.83 5.25 21.53
C GLU A 292 -12.65 4.41 20.55
N THR A 293 -12.31 3.14 20.39
CA THR A 293 -13.03 2.21 19.50
C THR A 293 -14.47 2.02 19.95
N CYS A 294 -14.69 1.86 21.25
CA CYS A 294 -16.05 1.75 21.80
C CYS A 294 -16.87 3.02 21.56
N ARG A 295 -16.28 4.19 21.80
CA ARG A 295 -17.02 5.47 21.70
C ARG A 295 -17.26 5.93 20.26
N ARG A 296 -16.29 5.75 19.35
CA ARG A 296 -16.29 6.35 18.01
C ARG A 296 -16.52 5.36 16.88
N TYR A 297 -16.10 4.12 17.05
CA TYR A 297 -15.99 3.15 15.95
C TYR A 297 -16.85 1.91 16.15
N GLY A 298 -17.92 2.02 16.94
CA GLY A 298 -18.92 0.94 17.12
C GLY A 298 -18.40 -0.29 17.86
N GLY A 299 -17.34 -0.11 18.67
CA GLY A 299 -16.79 -1.15 19.52
C GLY A 299 -17.65 -1.47 20.76
N PRO A 300 -17.25 -2.47 21.53
CA PRO A 300 -16.14 -3.37 21.23
C PRO A 300 -16.43 -4.20 19.97
N TRP A 301 -15.40 -4.52 19.19
CA TRP A 301 -15.57 -5.27 17.95
C TRP A 301 -15.75 -6.76 18.21
N THR A 302 -16.94 -7.12 18.67
CA THR A 302 -17.32 -8.48 19.06
C THR A 302 -17.98 -9.29 17.95
N THR A 303 -18.12 -8.72 16.74
CA THR A 303 -18.58 -9.40 15.54
C THR A 303 -17.75 -8.98 14.34
N GLN A 304 -17.74 -9.80 13.30
CA GLN A 304 -17.04 -9.47 12.04
C GLN A 304 -17.59 -8.19 11.42
N ALA A 305 -18.91 -8.03 11.43
CA ALA A 305 -19.59 -6.84 10.91
C ALA A 305 -19.16 -5.56 11.65
N LYS A 306 -19.11 -5.59 12.99
CA LYS A 306 -18.64 -4.45 13.78
C LYS A 306 -17.19 -4.10 13.47
N ALA A 307 -16.32 -5.10 13.37
CA ALA A 307 -14.90 -4.89 13.10
C ALA A 307 -14.66 -4.36 11.68
N VAL A 308 -15.39 -4.85 10.68
CA VAL A 308 -15.32 -4.33 9.31
C VAL A 308 -15.86 -2.90 9.26
N ALA A 309 -17.02 -2.62 9.81
CA ALA A 309 -17.63 -1.29 9.76
C ALA A 309 -16.85 -0.25 10.57
N GLY A 310 -16.46 -0.60 11.79
CA GLY A 310 -15.72 0.29 12.69
C GLY A 310 -14.30 0.54 12.21
N GLY A 311 -13.60 -0.51 11.75
CA GLY A 311 -12.27 -0.40 11.17
C GLY A 311 -12.26 0.44 9.89
N ALA A 312 -13.23 0.24 8.99
CA ALA A 312 -13.38 1.05 7.78
C ALA A 312 -13.60 2.53 8.11
N ARG A 313 -14.44 2.84 9.11
CA ARG A 313 -14.65 4.21 9.58
C ARG A 313 -13.35 4.81 10.13
N LYS A 314 -12.60 4.07 10.93
CA LYS A 314 -11.31 4.54 11.47
C LYS A 314 -10.28 4.76 10.36
N VAL A 315 -10.21 3.88 9.37
CA VAL A 315 -9.35 4.05 8.18
C VAL A 315 -9.76 5.31 7.40
N LYS A 316 -11.06 5.54 7.19
CA LYS A 316 -11.55 6.75 6.54
C LYS A 316 -11.08 8.01 7.28
N GLU A 317 -11.37 8.12 8.57
CA GLU A 317 -11.06 9.31 9.37
C GLU A 317 -9.54 9.56 9.50
N LEU A 318 -8.74 8.50 9.63
CA LEU A 318 -7.30 8.64 9.79
C LEU A 318 -6.57 8.94 8.48
N TYR A 319 -7.05 8.37 7.39
CA TYR A 319 -6.32 8.43 6.11
C TYR A 319 -7.07 9.21 5.03
N VAL A 320 -8.29 8.81 4.67
CA VAL A 320 -9.00 9.42 3.53
C VAL A 320 -9.36 10.87 3.80
N ASP A 321 -10.02 11.16 4.91
CA ASP A 321 -10.40 12.52 5.31
C ASP A 321 -9.18 13.41 5.63
N GLY A 322 -8.06 12.78 5.99
CA GLY A 322 -6.78 13.47 6.23
C GLY A 322 -5.97 13.76 4.97
N GLY A 323 -6.59 13.82 3.79
CA GLY A 323 -5.92 14.16 2.53
C GLY A 323 -5.13 13.01 1.89
N ARG A 324 -5.25 11.77 2.41
CA ARG A 324 -4.64 10.57 1.85
C ARG A 324 -5.69 9.73 1.13
N HIS A 325 -6.34 10.35 0.17
CA HIS A 325 -7.51 9.85 -0.53
C HIS A 325 -7.18 9.04 -1.80
N THR A 326 -5.93 8.57 -1.96
CA THR A 326 -5.50 7.58 -2.94
C THR A 326 -4.61 6.54 -2.28
N ARG A 327 -4.44 5.36 -2.89
CA ARG A 327 -3.52 4.31 -2.39
C ARG A 327 -2.09 4.83 -2.30
N TYR A 328 -1.66 5.60 -3.31
CA TYR A 328 -0.36 6.25 -3.32
C TYR A 328 -0.18 7.17 -2.12
N LEU A 329 -1.14 8.06 -1.85
CA LEU A 329 -1.05 9.02 -0.74
C LEU A 329 -1.14 8.36 0.64
N GLN A 330 -1.67 7.16 0.75
CA GLN A 330 -1.62 6.37 1.99
C GLN A 330 -0.23 5.82 2.27
N LYS A 331 0.58 5.61 1.24
CA LYS A 331 1.98 5.19 1.36
C LYS A 331 2.89 6.40 1.48
N PHE A 332 2.87 7.25 0.47
CA PHE A 332 3.68 8.48 0.40
C PHE A 332 2.79 9.66 0.85
N SER A 333 2.71 9.88 2.14
CA SER A 333 1.78 10.84 2.76
C SER A 333 2.25 12.28 2.58
N VAL A 334 2.30 12.74 1.32
CA VAL A 334 2.85 14.05 0.92
C VAL A 334 1.78 15.12 0.68
N SER A 335 0.50 14.78 0.78
CA SER A 335 -0.60 15.72 0.56
C SER A 335 -0.47 16.93 1.49
N PRO A 336 -0.55 18.18 0.98
CA PRO A 336 -0.59 19.39 1.81
C PRO A 336 -1.75 19.38 2.81
N GLN A 337 -2.89 18.76 2.45
CA GLN A 337 -4.07 18.63 3.31
C GLN A 337 -3.83 17.73 4.53
N ALA A 338 -2.79 16.92 4.53
CA ALA A 338 -2.44 16.07 5.68
C ALA A 338 -1.93 16.87 6.89
N GLY A 339 -1.51 18.12 6.71
CA GLY A 339 -1.09 19.02 7.80
C GLY A 339 -0.04 18.38 8.71
N SER A 340 -0.27 18.43 10.03
CA SER A 340 0.63 17.81 11.04
C SER A 340 0.69 16.29 10.97
N LYS A 341 -0.27 15.63 10.30
CA LYS A 341 -0.28 14.18 10.09
C LYS A 341 0.40 13.77 8.78
N ARG A 342 1.04 14.71 8.05
CA ARG A 342 1.96 14.37 6.96
C ARG A 342 2.98 13.36 7.49
N TRP A 343 3.38 12.42 6.69
CA TRP A 343 4.26 11.30 7.05
C TRP A 343 3.59 10.16 7.84
N LEU A 344 2.30 10.21 8.09
CA LEU A 344 1.57 9.05 8.60
C LEU A 344 1.33 8.05 7.47
N GLN A 345 2.19 7.05 7.37
CA GLN A 345 2.05 5.96 6.41
C GLN A 345 1.06 4.90 6.94
N TYR A 346 0.24 4.36 6.06
CA TYR A 346 -0.60 3.20 6.40
C TYR A 346 0.22 1.92 6.55
N MET A 347 1.24 1.73 5.68
CA MET A 347 2.04 0.52 5.61
C MET A 347 3.51 0.82 5.29
N GLN A 348 4.41 -0.09 5.72
CA GLN A 348 5.84 -0.01 5.42
C GLN A 348 6.21 -0.71 4.09
N ASN A 349 5.40 -1.67 3.60
CA ASN A 349 5.63 -2.33 2.31
C ASN A 349 5.54 -1.31 1.16
N ILE A 350 6.68 -1.06 0.51
CA ILE A 350 6.77 -0.04 -0.54
C ILE A 350 5.97 -0.40 -1.80
N ALA A 351 5.84 -1.70 -2.11
CA ALA A 351 5.13 -2.20 -3.28
C ALA A 351 3.61 -2.36 -3.07
N ALA A 352 3.09 -2.22 -1.84
CA ALA A 352 1.70 -2.51 -1.56
C ALA A 352 0.70 -1.65 -2.35
N PRO A 353 0.88 -0.33 -2.54
CA PRO A 353 -0.04 0.46 -3.36
C PRO A 353 -0.11 -0.03 -4.81
N LEU A 354 1.02 -0.44 -5.38
CA LEU A 354 1.10 -0.99 -6.72
C LEU A 354 0.36 -2.33 -6.84
N GLN A 355 0.56 -3.23 -5.87
CA GLN A 355 -0.14 -4.53 -5.83
C GLN A 355 -1.65 -4.36 -5.70
N GLU A 356 -2.10 -3.45 -4.84
CA GLU A 356 -3.51 -3.12 -4.68
C GLU A 356 -4.09 -2.49 -5.96
N ALA A 357 -3.35 -1.58 -6.61
CA ALA A 357 -3.75 -0.95 -7.86
C ALA A 357 -3.96 -1.98 -8.98
N ARG A 358 -3.01 -2.90 -9.16
CA ARG A 358 -3.10 -3.98 -10.15
C ARG A 358 -4.26 -4.92 -9.89
N SER A 359 -4.49 -5.29 -8.63
CA SER A 359 -5.65 -6.11 -8.24
C SER A 359 -6.97 -5.39 -8.55
N THR A 360 -7.05 -4.10 -8.29
CA THR A 360 -8.23 -3.27 -8.55
C THR A 360 -8.47 -3.10 -10.05
N SER A 361 -7.44 -2.74 -10.82
CA SER A 361 -7.52 -2.64 -12.28
C SER A 361 -7.98 -3.94 -12.92
N LYS A 362 -7.42 -5.07 -12.47
CA LYS A 362 -7.85 -6.41 -12.91
C LYS A 362 -9.34 -6.64 -12.64
N ALA A 363 -9.81 -6.33 -11.44
CA ALA A 363 -11.23 -6.53 -11.10
C ALA A 363 -12.16 -5.66 -11.97
N TYR A 364 -11.80 -4.41 -12.24
CA TYR A 364 -12.56 -3.53 -13.13
C TYR A 364 -12.53 -4.01 -14.58
N ARG A 365 -11.35 -4.42 -15.08
CA ARG A 365 -11.19 -4.95 -16.44
C ARG A 365 -12.04 -6.21 -16.66
N GLU A 366 -11.98 -7.16 -15.76
CA GLU A 366 -12.75 -8.40 -15.82
C GLU A 366 -14.26 -8.18 -15.69
N ALA A 367 -14.67 -7.06 -15.11
CA ALA A 367 -16.06 -6.64 -15.04
C ALA A 367 -16.50 -5.80 -16.26
N GLY A 368 -15.58 -5.46 -17.19
CA GLY A 368 -15.89 -4.62 -18.36
C GLY A 368 -16.18 -3.16 -18.00
N LEU A 369 -15.54 -2.62 -16.96
CA LEU A 369 -15.86 -1.31 -16.40
C LEU A 369 -14.76 -0.24 -16.64
N LEU A 370 -13.72 -0.54 -17.41
CA LEU A 370 -12.62 0.41 -17.62
C LEU A 370 -13.04 1.69 -18.37
N ASP A 371 -14.17 1.67 -19.07
CA ASP A 371 -14.70 2.84 -19.79
C ASP A 371 -15.48 3.82 -18.88
N LEU A 372 -15.62 3.51 -17.61
CA LEU A 372 -16.25 4.42 -16.66
C LEU A 372 -15.34 5.61 -16.30
N PRO A 373 -15.91 6.76 -15.89
CA PRO A 373 -15.14 7.96 -15.57
C PRO A 373 -14.43 7.84 -14.21
N PHE A 374 -13.28 7.18 -14.20
CA PHE A 374 -12.41 7.18 -13.03
C PHE A 374 -11.67 8.50 -12.89
N THR A 375 -11.48 8.94 -11.65
CA THR A 375 -10.67 10.13 -11.34
C THR A 375 -9.38 9.70 -10.66
N PHE A 376 -8.25 10.13 -11.22
CA PHE A 376 -6.91 9.86 -10.72
C PHE A 376 -6.26 11.16 -10.24
N VAL A 377 -5.92 11.23 -8.94
CA VAL A 377 -5.23 12.37 -8.33
C VAL A 377 -3.74 12.04 -8.22
N ILE A 378 -2.94 12.68 -9.06
CA ILE A 378 -1.55 12.33 -9.31
C ILE A 378 -0.63 13.39 -8.70
N PRO A 379 0.26 13.04 -7.76
CA PRO A 379 1.20 13.99 -7.17
C PRO A 379 2.19 14.58 -8.18
N VAL A 380 2.41 15.87 -8.05
CA VAL A 380 3.44 16.62 -8.77
C VAL A 380 4.35 17.29 -7.74
N TYR A 381 5.58 16.79 -7.63
CA TYR A 381 6.54 17.32 -6.68
C TYR A 381 7.30 18.51 -7.27
N ARG A 382 7.71 19.43 -6.42
CA ARG A 382 8.63 20.50 -6.80
C ARG A 382 10.04 19.92 -7.04
N ASP A 383 10.73 20.42 -8.04
CA ASP A 383 12.10 20.08 -8.39
C ASP A 383 12.32 18.58 -8.69
N MET A 384 11.34 17.97 -9.40
CA MET A 384 11.49 16.59 -9.88
C MET A 384 12.60 16.48 -10.93
N PRO A 385 13.28 15.32 -11.03
CA PRO A 385 14.14 15.03 -12.16
C PRO A 385 13.38 15.15 -13.49
N SER A 386 14.06 15.57 -14.56
CA SER A 386 13.46 15.70 -15.90
C SER A 386 12.93 14.36 -16.45
N ALA A 387 13.66 13.27 -16.21
CA ALA A 387 13.25 11.92 -16.60
C ALA A 387 12.59 11.19 -15.41
N PRO A 388 11.61 10.29 -15.69
CA PRO A 388 11.08 9.37 -14.68
C PRO A 388 12.15 8.48 -14.08
N SER A 389 11.99 8.12 -12.81
CA SER A 389 12.83 7.13 -12.16
C SER A 389 12.55 5.75 -12.76
N SER A 390 13.59 5.07 -13.27
CA SER A 390 13.46 3.70 -13.78
C SER A 390 13.41 2.69 -12.64
N ASP A 391 12.79 1.53 -12.90
CA ASP A 391 12.89 0.39 -11.99
C ASP A 391 14.36 -0.04 -11.92
N PRO A 392 15.02 -0.03 -10.76
CA PRO A 392 16.40 -0.50 -10.64
C PRO A 392 16.55 -1.99 -10.97
N ALA A 393 15.47 -2.74 -11.11
CA ALA A 393 15.46 -4.14 -11.54
C ALA A 393 15.33 -4.31 -13.07
N ASP A 394 15.12 -3.25 -13.82
CA ASP A 394 15.08 -3.31 -15.28
C ASP A 394 16.41 -3.89 -15.82
N GLY A 395 16.34 -5.04 -16.47
CA GLY A 395 17.51 -5.81 -16.92
C GLY A 395 17.93 -6.96 -16.01
N ASP A 396 17.30 -7.15 -14.84
CA ASP A 396 17.48 -8.34 -14.00
C ASP A 396 16.61 -9.49 -14.54
N SER A 397 17.24 -10.49 -15.14
CA SER A 397 16.57 -11.62 -15.84
C SER A 397 15.69 -12.50 -14.95
N VAL A 398 15.70 -12.27 -13.65
CA VAL A 398 14.96 -13.06 -12.64
C VAL A 398 13.64 -12.41 -12.26
N TYR A 399 13.39 -11.19 -12.71
CA TYR A 399 12.23 -10.38 -12.31
C TYR A 399 11.19 -10.27 -13.43
N SER A 400 9.97 -10.69 -13.13
CA SER A 400 8.78 -10.41 -13.95
C SER A 400 7.83 -9.46 -13.22
N PRO A 401 7.58 -8.25 -13.72
CA PRO A 401 6.63 -7.30 -13.11
C PRO A 401 5.21 -7.84 -12.96
N SER A 402 4.85 -8.89 -13.70
CA SER A 402 3.53 -9.53 -13.65
C SER A 402 3.32 -10.44 -12.44
N GLU A 403 4.37 -10.72 -11.66
CA GLU A 403 4.34 -11.63 -10.50
C GLU A 403 4.26 -10.90 -9.14
N LEU A 404 4.18 -9.54 -9.14
CA LEU A 404 3.99 -8.74 -7.93
C LEU A 404 2.52 -8.67 -7.48
#